data_253077d0b8b771c344839c2a5ae2d670
#
_entry.id   253077d0b8b771c344839c2a5ae2d670
#
_cell.length_a   1.000
_cell.length_b   1.000
_cell.length_c   1.000
_cell.angle_alpha   90.00
_cell.angle_beta   90.00
_cell.angle_gamma   90.00
#
_symmetry.space_group_name_H-M   'P 1'
#
loop_
_entity.id
_entity.type
_entity.pdbx_description
1 polymer ?
#
loop_
_entity_poly.entity_id
_entity_poly.type
_entity_poly.pdbx_seq_one_letter_code
_entity_poly.pdbx_strand_id
1 'polypeptide(L)'
;MLNNKVVLITGGAGSFGKKFVEIVLRDYPQVKKLIIYSHGESEQYNMQLQYLDSKYPMMRYFIGDVRDVERLTRACEGVDVIVHAAAIRNVNTATYNPDECIKTNVYGAQNVITAALTCGVNHVIALSSEKACAPTTLYGAAKLTSDKLFVAANNLSGTKNVSFSVVRFPNVLGELGSPYPIWKRAIEQQENTLTITDKTMTRFNFSMVEAVQAVLYAIEHQLGGEIFVPKCMSYRVADLANVMSHGINVEETGLRPNEKLHEDLIMNADAQDTIDLGHYYAILPAVAYKHTREQLIAHHDTAKFVPKDFVYSSKSNEFWETEDSLRAKIKRYIDPNFDLKS
;
A
#
# COMPACT_ATOMS: atom_id res chain seq x y z
N MET A 1 13.15 13.90 7.95
CA MET A 1 12.17 13.88 6.86
C MET A 1 10.84 14.56 7.24
N LEU A 2 9.98 14.01 8.17
CA LEU A 2 8.66 14.58 8.49
C LEU A 2 8.64 15.59 9.66
N ASN A 3 9.74 15.78 10.38
CA ASN A 3 9.83 16.83 11.41
C ASN A 3 9.58 18.22 10.81
N ASN A 4 8.81 19.05 11.52
CA ASN A 4 8.35 20.38 11.11
C ASN A 4 7.45 20.41 9.85
N LYS A 5 6.96 19.26 9.38
CA LYS A 5 6.06 19.15 8.22
C LYS A 5 4.60 18.99 8.64
N VAL A 6 3.71 19.45 7.78
CA VAL A 6 2.29 19.20 7.85
C VAL A 6 1.98 18.02 6.91
N VAL A 7 1.53 16.90 7.48
CA VAL A 7 1.25 15.66 6.74
C VAL A 7 -0.24 15.38 6.77
N LEU A 8 -0.83 15.11 5.60
CA LEU A 8 -2.21 14.67 5.47
C LEU A 8 -2.24 13.22 4.96
N ILE A 9 -3.03 12.38 5.62
CA ILE A 9 -3.29 11.03 5.15
C ILE A 9 -4.77 10.83 4.85
N THR A 10 -5.09 10.52 3.58
CA THR A 10 -6.45 10.13 3.22
C THR A 10 -6.68 8.66 3.58
N GLY A 11 -7.88 8.31 3.99
CA GLY A 11 -8.15 6.98 4.55
C GLY A 11 -7.40 6.73 5.88
N GLY A 12 -7.04 7.83 6.57
CA GLY A 12 -6.16 7.78 7.74
C GLY A 12 -6.70 7.06 8.96
N ALA A 13 -8.01 6.85 9.07
CA ALA A 13 -8.61 6.04 10.13
C ALA A 13 -8.65 4.52 9.81
N GLY A 14 -8.22 4.11 8.60
CA GLY A 14 -8.07 2.70 8.22
C GLY A 14 -6.83 2.01 8.82
N SER A 15 -6.64 0.71 8.52
CA SER A 15 -5.53 -0.09 9.07
C SER A 15 -4.16 0.51 8.77
N PHE A 16 -3.90 0.86 7.51
CA PHE A 16 -2.63 1.51 7.12
C PHE A 16 -2.45 2.85 7.84
N GLY A 17 -3.49 3.70 7.84
CA GLY A 17 -3.41 5.01 8.47
C GLY A 17 -3.12 4.96 9.95
N LYS A 18 -3.73 4.03 10.69
CA LYS A 18 -3.44 3.80 12.11
C LYS A 18 -1.98 3.43 12.36
N LYS A 19 -1.43 2.53 11.55
CA LYS A 19 -0.02 2.13 11.67
C LYS A 19 0.92 3.25 11.23
N PHE A 20 0.56 4.02 10.20
CA PHE A 20 1.32 5.19 9.78
C PHE A 20 1.40 6.24 10.89
N VAL A 21 0.28 6.57 11.54
CA VAL A 21 0.23 7.50 12.67
C VAL A 21 1.10 7.02 13.82
N GLU A 22 0.98 5.74 14.21
CA GLU A 22 1.81 5.14 15.27
C GLU A 22 3.31 5.34 15.01
N ILE A 23 3.76 5.01 13.79
CA ILE A 23 5.17 5.10 13.40
C ILE A 23 5.61 6.57 13.29
N VAL A 24 4.80 7.44 12.67
CA VAL A 24 5.15 8.87 12.54
C VAL A 24 5.26 9.55 13.90
N LEU A 25 4.34 9.30 14.82
CA LEU A 25 4.40 9.89 16.17
C LEU A 25 5.59 9.38 16.99
N ARG A 26 6.03 8.14 16.75
CA ARG A 26 7.20 7.55 17.41
C ARG A 26 8.51 8.11 16.83
N ASP A 27 8.65 8.11 15.50
CA ASP A 27 9.92 8.33 14.81
C ASP A 27 10.11 9.81 14.40
N TYR A 28 9.03 10.58 14.30
CA TYR A 28 9.02 12.01 13.95
C TYR A 28 8.27 12.85 14.97
N PRO A 29 8.74 12.91 16.24
CA PRO A 29 8.01 13.56 17.34
C PRO A 29 7.81 15.08 17.14
N GLN A 30 8.54 15.69 16.22
CA GLN A 30 8.43 17.10 15.86
C GLN A 30 7.59 17.33 14.59
N VAL A 31 6.79 16.35 14.16
CA VAL A 31 5.83 16.59 13.06
C VAL A 31 4.91 17.76 13.43
N LYS A 32 4.79 18.74 12.53
CA LYS A 32 4.05 19.98 12.84
C LYS A 32 2.55 19.76 12.96
N LYS A 33 1.97 18.99 12.02
CA LYS A 33 0.59 18.52 12.05
C LYS A 33 0.50 17.18 11.35
N LEU A 34 -0.35 16.30 11.87
CA LEU A 34 -0.71 15.03 11.25
C LEU A 34 -2.23 15.00 11.09
N ILE A 35 -2.69 15.18 9.86
CA ILE A 35 -4.10 15.34 9.49
C ILE A 35 -4.65 14.00 9.02
N ILE A 36 -5.64 13.50 9.73
CA ILE A 36 -6.40 12.30 9.39
C ILE A 36 -7.63 12.74 8.58
N TYR A 37 -7.64 12.41 7.29
CA TYR A 37 -8.76 12.69 6.40
C TYR A 37 -9.47 11.39 6.05
N SER A 38 -10.69 11.19 6.52
CA SER A 38 -11.46 9.97 6.32
C SER A 38 -12.95 10.25 6.47
N HIS A 39 -13.80 9.45 5.83
CA HIS A 39 -15.25 9.57 5.92
C HIS A 39 -15.85 8.88 7.16
N GLY A 40 -15.13 7.94 7.78
CA GLY A 40 -15.60 7.18 8.94
C GLY A 40 -15.50 7.99 10.23
N GLU A 41 -16.64 8.49 10.72
CA GLU A 41 -16.71 9.25 11.99
C GLU A 41 -16.30 8.39 13.18
N SER A 42 -16.89 7.19 13.29
CA SER A 42 -16.64 6.29 14.43
C SER A 42 -15.16 5.86 14.52
N GLU A 43 -14.53 5.58 13.38
CA GLU A 43 -13.11 5.22 13.33
C GLU A 43 -12.21 6.38 13.73
N GLN A 44 -12.55 7.62 13.32
CA GLN A 44 -11.83 8.82 13.74
C GLN A 44 -12.02 9.10 15.23
N TYR A 45 -13.24 8.95 15.75
CA TYR A 45 -13.52 9.11 17.19
C TYR A 45 -12.71 8.13 18.04
N ASN A 46 -12.68 6.85 17.65
CA ASN A 46 -11.85 5.85 18.34
C ASN A 46 -10.36 6.21 18.31
N MET A 47 -9.90 6.80 17.22
CA MET A 47 -8.52 7.25 17.09
C MET A 47 -8.24 8.48 17.98
N GLN A 48 -9.19 9.41 18.15
CA GLN A 48 -9.09 10.54 19.08
C GLN A 48 -8.98 10.06 20.53
N LEU A 49 -9.71 9.02 20.92
CA LEU A 49 -9.61 8.43 22.25
C LEU A 49 -8.22 7.81 22.51
N GLN A 50 -7.57 7.28 21.48
CA GLN A 50 -6.23 6.72 21.57
C GLN A 50 -5.15 7.81 21.59
N TYR A 51 -5.33 8.89 20.82
CA TYR A 51 -4.37 9.98 20.66
C TYR A 51 -4.97 11.30 21.15
N LEU A 52 -5.08 11.44 22.47
CA LEU A 52 -5.67 12.61 23.12
C LEU A 52 -4.87 13.88 22.81
N ASP A 53 -5.55 15.00 22.55
CA ASP A 53 -4.95 16.30 22.22
C ASP A 53 -3.95 16.80 23.28
N SER A 54 -4.18 16.47 24.54
CA SER A 54 -3.26 16.83 25.64
C SER A 54 -1.87 16.19 25.49
N LYS A 55 -1.78 15.02 24.87
CA LYS A 55 -0.53 14.29 24.64
C LYS A 55 -0.03 14.40 23.21
N TYR A 56 -0.94 14.54 22.25
CA TYR A 56 -0.65 14.58 20.82
C TYR A 56 -1.25 15.83 20.15
N PRO A 57 -0.81 17.05 20.52
CA PRO A 57 -1.41 18.30 20.05
C PRO A 57 -1.23 18.55 18.55
N MET A 58 -0.39 17.75 17.87
CA MET A 58 -0.18 17.80 16.43
C MET A 58 -1.29 17.09 15.62
N MET A 59 -2.08 16.22 16.26
CA MET A 59 -3.14 15.48 15.57
C MET A 59 -4.30 16.37 15.14
N ARG A 60 -4.83 16.12 13.93
CA ARG A 60 -6.04 16.78 13.41
C ARG A 60 -6.93 15.73 12.73
N TYR A 61 -8.23 15.85 12.96
CA TYR A 61 -9.23 14.87 12.48
C TYR A 61 -10.23 15.57 11.59
N PHE A 62 -10.15 15.31 10.30
CA PHE A 62 -11.03 15.94 9.30
C PHE A 62 -11.94 14.88 8.68
N ILE A 63 -13.22 14.95 9.00
CA ILE A 63 -14.23 14.14 8.30
C ILE A 63 -14.33 14.68 6.87
N GLY A 64 -14.18 13.77 5.90
CA GLY A 64 -14.30 14.09 4.48
C GLY A 64 -14.12 12.85 3.61
N ASP A 65 -14.67 12.94 2.41
CA ASP A 65 -14.57 11.91 1.36
C ASP A 65 -13.66 12.41 0.25
N VAL A 66 -12.79 11.54 -0.29
CA VAL A 66 -11.91 11.88 -1.42
C VAL A 66 -12.68 12.20 -2.70
N ARG A 67 -13.96 11.84 -2.77
CA ARG A 67 -14.87 12.19 -3.86
C ARG A 67 -15.32 13.65 -3.82
N ASP A 68 -15.18 14.31 -2.68
CA ASP A 68 -15.48 15.74 -2.48
C ASP A 68 -14.19 16.57 -2.62
N VAL A 69 -13.95 17.09 -3.82
CA VAL A 69 -12.75 17.87 -4.14
C VAL A 69 -12.68 19.18 -3.37
N GLU A 70 -13.82 19.84 -3.10
CA GLU A 70 -13.83 21.12 -2.36
C GLU A 70 -13.41 20.91 -0.91
N ARG A 71 -14.00 19.90 -0.25
CA ARG A 71 -13.65 19.54 1.13
C ARG A 71 -12.19 19.13 1.24
N LEU A 72 -11.72 18.30 0.29
CA LEU A 72 -10.33 17.84 0.24
C LEU A 72 -9.37 19.01 0.03
N THR A 73 -9.66 19.94 -0.88
CA THR A 73 -8.83 21.13 -1.13
C THR A 73 -8.69 21.98 0.14
N ARG A 74 -9.79 22.24 0.86
CA ARG A 74 -9.73 22.95 2.15
C ARG A 74 -8.86 22.21 3.18
N ALA A 75 -8.90 20.88 3.18
CA ALA A 75 -8.08 20.09 4.10
C ALA A 75 -6.58 20.08 3.72
N CYS A 76 -6.25 20.36 2.46
CA CYS A 76 -4.89 20.41 1.95
C CYS A 76 -4.20 21.76 2.14
N GLU A 77 -4.88 22.79 2.65
CA GLU A 77 -4.27 24.11 2.87
C GLU A 77 -3.09 24.05 3.84
N GLY A 78 -1.91 24.47 3.37
CA GLY A 78 -0.67 24.45 4.13
C GLY A 78 -0.11 23.05 4.43
N VAL A 79 -0.53 22.03 3.68
CA VAL A 79 0.00 20.66 3.75
C VAL A 79 1.29 20.56 2.94
N ASP A 80 2.32 19.97 3.53
CA ASP A 80 3.59 19.68 2.86
C ASP A 80 3.59 18.31 2.15
N VAL A 81 2.96 17.31 2.76
CA VAL A 81 2.98 15.91 2.28
C VAL A 81 1.59 15.31 2.33
N ILE A 82 1.15 14.68 1.25
CA ILE A 82 -0.06 13.85 1.21
C ILE A 82 0.35 12.38 1.06
N VAL A 83 -0.20 11.51 1.92
CA VAL A 83 -0.21 10.06 1.74
C VAL A 83 -1.63 9.65 1.36
N HIS A 84 -1.82 9.19 0.12
CA HIS A 84 -3.14 8.80 -0.39
C HIS A 84 -3.37 7.31 -0.19
N ALA A 85 -4.06 6.95 0.91
CA ALA A 85 -4.39 5.57 1.25
C ALA A 85 -5.90 5.24 1.16
N ALA A 86 -6.75 6.24 0.88
CA ALA A 86 -8.18 6.03 0.71
C ALA A 86 -8.47 5.21 -0.56
N ALA A 87 -9.15 4.08 -0.41
CA ALA A 87 -9.59 3.23 -1.53
C ALA A 87 -10.66 2.23 -1.08
N ILE A 88 -11.52 1.82 -2.01
CA ILE A 88 -12.24 0.56 -1.89
C ILE A 88 -11.26 -0.54 -2.30
N ARG A 89 -10.80 -1.37 -1.35
CA ARG A 89 -9.70 -2.34 -1.54
C ARG A 89 -10.15 -3.81 -1.59
N ASN A 90 -11.35 -4.10 -1.09
CA ASN A 90 -11.88 -5.45 -1.15
C ASN A 90 -12.38 -5.76 -2.57
N VAL A 91 -11.82 -6.81 -3.19
CA VAL A 91 -12.11 -7.19 -4.59
C VAL A 91 -13.59 -7.51 -4.79
N ASN A 92 -14.19 -8.27 -3.87
CA ASN A 92 -15.60 -8.64 -3.97
C ASN A 92 -16.52 -7.41 -3.83
N THR A 93 -16.20 -6.51 -2.89
CA THR A 93 -16.93 -5.25 -2.70
C THR A 93 -16.82 -4.36 -3.93
N ALA A 94 -15.64 -4.26 -4.53
CA ALA A 94 -15.41 -3.48 -5.75
C ALA A 94 -16.16 -4.07 -6.95
N THR A 95 -16.21 -5.40 -7.06
CA THR A 95 -16.95 -6.08 -8.13
C THR A 95 -18.45 -5.90 -7.98
N TYR A 96 -18.96 -5.95 -6.75
CA TYR A 96 -20.38 -5.77 -6.45
C TYR A 96 -20.83 -4.31 -6.58
N ASN A 97 -19.94 -3.34 -6.31
CA ASN A 97 -20.20 -1.90 -6.35
C ASN A 97 -19.23 -1.19 -7.33
N PRO A 98 -19.32 -1.45 -8.64
CA PRO A 98 -18.33 -1.00 -9.62
C PRO A 98 -18.23 0.53 -9.69
N ASP A 99 -19.36 1.23 -9.69
CA ASP A 99 -19.41 2.70 -9.75
C ASP A 99 -18.72 3.35 -8.53
N GLU A 100 -18.97 2.82 -7.35
CA GLU A 100 -18.35 3.32 -6.11
C GLU A 100 -16.84 3.06 -6.09
N CYS A 101 -16.40 1.92 -6.65
CA CYS A 101 -14.99 1.63 -6.82
C CYS A 101 -14.32 2.65 -7.75
N ILE A 102 -14.91 2.94 -8.90
CA ILE A 102 -14.39 3.93 -9.86
C ILE A 102 -14.40 5.34 -9.25
N LYS A 103 -15.52 5.76 -8.63
CA LYS A 103 -15.62 7.08 -7.99
C LYS A 103 -14.56 7.28 -6.90
N THR A 104 -14.32 6.26 -6.07
CA THR A 104 -13.37 6.37 -4.97
C THR A 104 -11.92 6.23 -5.44
N ASN A 105 -11.63 5.18 -6.22
CA ASN A 105 -10.24 4.82 -6.54
C ASN A 105 -9.69 5.61 -7.73
N VAL A 106 -10.54 6.04 -8.66
CA VAL A 106 -10.11 6.78 -9.86
C VAL A 106 -10.41 8.28 -9.72
N TYR A 107 -11.68 8.67 -9.53
CA TYR A 107 -12.01 10.09 -9.37
C TYR A 107 -11.48 10.65 -8.04
N GLY A 108 -11.47 9.85 -6.97
CA GLY A 108 -10.81 10.24 -5.73
C GLY A 108 -9.32 10.52 -5.91
N ALA A 109 -8.60 9.71 -6.73
CA ALA A 109 -7.21 9.97 -7.08
C ALA A 109 -7.06 11.29 -7.87
N GLN A 110 -7.93 11.56 -8.85
CA GLN A 110 -7.94 12.83 -9.58
C GLN A 110 -8.17 14.03 -8.65
N ASN A 111 -9.09 13.89 -7.69
CA ASN A 111 -9.39 14.94 -6.71
C ASN A 111 -8.18 15.22 -5.79
N VAL A 112 -7.45 14.17 -5.38
CA VAL A 112 -6.20 14.35 -4.61
C VAL A 112 -5.15 15.10 -5.42
N ILE A 113 -4.98 14.75 -6.70
CA ILE A 113 -4.07 15.46 -7.61
C ILE A 113 -4.49 16.93 -7.74
N THR A 114 -5.77 17.20 -7.98
CA THR A 114 -6.32 18.56 -8.10
C THR A 114 -6.08 19.38 -6.83
N ALA A 115 -6.40 18.82 -5.66
CA ALA A 115 -6.21 19.48 -4.38
C ALA A 115 -4.72 19.76 -4.10
N ALA A 116 -3.84 18.80 -4.37
CA ALA A 116 -2.40 18.95 -4.19
C ALA A 116 -1.82 20.03 -5.10
N LEU A 117 -2.21 20.06 -6.37
CA LEU A 117 -1.79 21.10 -7.31
C LEU A 117 -2.35 22.47 -6.92
N THR A 118 -3.60 22.55 -6.46
CA THR A 118 -4.23 23.81 -6.02
C THR A 118 -3.50 24.39 -4.83
N CYS A 119 -3.21 23.58 -3.81
CA CYS A 119 -2.59 24.02 -2.55
C CYS A 119 -1.05 24.08 -2.60
N GLY A 120 -0.42 23.56 -3.67
CA GLY A 120 1.05 23.56 -3.79
C GLY A 120 1.72 22.59 -2.82
N VAL A 121 1.11 21.40 -2.59
CA VAL A 121 1.67 20.34 -1.74
C VAL A 121 2.97 19.83 -2.34
N ASN A 122 4.05 19.75 -1.54
CA ASN A 122 5.36 19.39 -2.08
C ASN A 122 5.44 17.94 -2.55
N HIS A 123 4.94 16.99 -1.75
CA HIS A 123 5.06 15.56 -2.04
C HIS A 123 3.73 14.84 -1.89
N VAL A 124 3.39 14.05 -2.87
CA VAL A 124 2.20 13.18 -2.86
C VAL A 124 2.62 11.74 -3.13
N ILE A 125 2.35 10.85 -2.18
CA ILE A 125 2.57 9.40 -2.33
C ILE A 125 1.23 8.71 -2.38
N ALA A 126 0.95 8.01 -3.50
CA ALA A 126 -0.23 7.18 -3.63
C ALA A 126 0.10 5.71 -3.32
N LEU A 127 -0.76 5.06 -2.56
CA LEU A 127 -0.64 3.62 -2.29
C LEU A 127 -1.26 2.82 -3.44
N SER A 128 -0.51 1.85 -3.93
CA SER A 128 -0.94 0.89 -4.93
C SER A 128 -0.78 -0.56 -4.44
N SER A 129 -1.03 -1.52 -5.29
CA SER A 129 -1.06 -2.95 -4.96
C SER A 129 -0.53 -3.77 -6.14
N GLU A 130 -0.10 -5.01 -5.87
CA GLU A 130 0.20 -6.02 -6.88
C GLU A 130 -1.00 -6.28 -7.83
N LYS A 131 -2.22 -5.98 -7.37
CA LYS A 131 -3.41 -6.11 -8.23
C LYS A 131 -3.44 -5.12 -9.41
N ALA A 132 -2.66 -4.02 -9.32
CA ALA A 132 -2.45 -3.10 -10.44
C ALA A 132 -1.53 -3.68 -11.52
N CYS A 133 -0.75 -4.69 -11.19
CA CYS A 133 0.14 -5.38 -12.12
C CYS A 133 -0.66 -6.46 -12.87
N ALA A 134 -0.80 -6.37 -14.19
CA ALA A 134 -1.64 -7.25 -15.01
C ALA A 134 -3.04 -7.51 -14.39
N PRO A 135 -3.89 -6.49 -14.27
CA PRO A 135 -5.13 -6.58 -13.52
C PRO A 135 -6.14 -7.54 -14.16
N THR A 136 -6.70 -8.43 -13.34
CA THR A 136 -7.78 -9.35 -13.72
C THR A 136 -9.12 -8.94 -13.12
N THR A 137 -9.15 -7.94 -12.24
CA THR A 137 -10.32 -7.49 -11.49
C THR A 137 -10.52 -5.99 -11.66
N LEU A 138 -11.76 -5.50 -11.43
CA LEU A 138 -12.06 -4.07 -11.46
C LEU A 138 -11.20 -3.28 -10.45
N TYR A 139 -11.01 -3.80 -9.24
CA TYR A 139 -10.14 -3.19 -8.25
C TYR A 139 -8.71 -3.00 -8.80
N GLY A 140 -8.14 -4.05 -9.40
CA GLY A 140 -6.81 -3.98 -10.00
C GLY A 140 -6.74 -2.97 -11.15
N ALA A 141 -7.74 -2.96 -12.04
CA ALA A 141 -7.83 -2.00 -13.14
C ALA A 141 -7.93 -0.54 -12.63
N ALA A 142 -8.75 -0.30 -11.60
CA ALA A 142 -8.88 1.02 -10.98
C ALA A 142 -7.57 1.46 -10.31
N LYS A 143 -6.82 0.55 -9.66
CA LYS A 143 -5.50 0.84 -9.08
C LYS A 143 -4.46 1.13 -10.16
N LEU A 144 -4.43 0.37 -11.26
CA LEU A 144 -3.55 0.68 -12.40
C LEU A 144 -3.86 2.07 -12.98
N THR A 145 -5.14 2.40 -13.15
CA THR A 145 -5.56 3.72 -13.61
C THR A 145 -5.09 4.82 -12.66
N SER A 146 -5.26 4.63 -11.35
CA SER A 146 -4.76 5.54 -10.32
C SER A 146 -3.24 5.71 -10.41
N ASP A 147 -2.46 4.62 -10.55
CA ASP A 147 -1.00 4.69 -10.71
C ASP A 147 -0.61 5.58 -11.89
N LYS A 148 -1.25 5.37 -13.06
CA LYS A 148 -0.98 6.16 -14.26
C LYS A 148 -1.37 7.63 -14.10
N LEU A 149 -2.46 7.93 -13.38
CA LEU A 149 -2.89 9.31 -13.08
C LEU A 149 -1.85 10.03 -12.21
N PHE A 150 -1.36 9.40 -11.12
CA PHE A 150 -0.35 10.01 -10.25
C PHE A 150 0.99 10.21 -10.96
N VAL A 151 1.44 9.23 -11.74
CA VAL A 151 2.67 9.35 -12.53
C VAL A 151 2.55 10.52 -13.53
N ALA A 152 1.44 10.58 -14.29
CA ALA A 152 1.21 11.62 -15.28
C ALA A 152 0.97 13.02 -14.66
N ALA A 153 0.52 13.11 -13.41
CA ALA A 153 0.27 14.35 -12.71
C ALA A 153 1.52 15.25 -12.58
N ASN A 154 2.72 14.66 -12.67
CA ASN A 154 3.98 15.41 -12.69
C ASN A 154 4.06 16.38 -13.91
N ASN A 155 3.38 16.07 -15.01
CA ASN A 155 3.26 16.96 -16.16
C ASN A 155 2.39 18.22 -15.88
N LEU A 156 1.48 18.12 -14.91
CA LEU A 156 0.57 19.20 -14.53
C LEU A 156 1.16 20.15 -13.51
N SER A 157 2.31 19.81 -12.91
CA SER A 157 2.91 20.60 -11.83
C SER A 157 3.40 21.99 -12.28
N GLY A 158 3.72 22.16 -13.58
CA GLY A 158 4.21 23.43 -14.13
C GLY A 158 5.42 23.94 -13.35
N THR A 159 5.35 25.19 -12.87
CA THR A 159 6.38 25.83 -12.02
C THR A 159 6.25 25.48 -10.54
N LYS A 160 5.18 24.77 -10.13
CA LYS A 160 4.97 24.39 -8.74
C LYS A 160 5.92 23.26 -8.35
N ASN A 161 6.41 23.31 -7.12
CA ASN A 161 7.28 22.27 -6.60
C ASN A 161 6.46 21.10 -6.01
N VAL A 162 5.55 20.54 -6.82
CA VAL A 162 4.73 19.37 -6.47
C VAL A 162 5.29 18.16 -7.17
N SER A 163 5.52 17.07 -6.45
CA SER A 163 5.91 15.78 -7.01
C SER A 163 4.94 14.68 -6.58
N PHE A 164 4.67 13.78 -7.52
CA PHE A 164 3.76 12.65 -7.34
C PHE A 164 4.50 11.36 -7.61
N SER A 165 4.42 10.42 -6.68
CA SER A 165 4.96 9.07 -6.84
C SER A 165 4.01 8.03 -6.26
N VAL A 166 4.24 6.78 -6.60
CA VAL A 166 3.40 5.65 -6.20
C VAL A 166 4.25 4.66 -5.42
N VAL A 167 3.67 4.02 -4.41
CA VAL A 167 4.25 2.84 -3.77
C VAL A 167 3.36 1.65 -4.06
N ARG A 168 3.87 0.69 -4.83
CA ARG A 168 3.20 -0.57 -5.18
C ARG A 168 3.75 -1.68 -4.30
N PHE A 169 2.96 -2.18 -3.37
CA PHE A 169 3.34 -3.27 -2.48
C PHE A 169 2.30 -4.40 -2.49
N PRO A 170 2.67 -5.62 -2.07
CA PRO A 170 1.78 -6.75 -2.10
C PRO A 170 0.73 -6.70 -0.98
N ASN A 171 -0.14 -7.70 -0.94
CA ASN A 171 -1.07 -7.91 0.15
C ASN A 171 -0.33 -7.97 1.49
N VAL A 172 -0.86 -7.24 2.46
CA VAL A 172 -0.32 -7.23 3.82
C VAL A 172 -0.85 -8.43 4.59
N LEU A 173 0.05 -9.22 5.15
CA LEU A 173 -0.29 -10.38 5.97
C LEU A 173 -1.06 -9.93 7.21
N GLY A 174 -2.17 -10.61 7.52
CA GLY A 174 -3.02 -10.29 8.67
C GLY A 174 -4.12 -9.25 8.39
N GLU A 175 -4.12 -8.60 7.23
CA GLU A 175 -5.19 -7.68 6.85
C GLU A 175 -6.50 -8.41 6.49
N LEU A 176 -7.61 -7.69 6.68
CA LEU A 176 -8.94 -8.23 6.36
C LEU A 176 -9.02 -8.70 4.90
N GLY A 177 -9.48 -9.94 4.71
CA GLY A 177 -9.56 -10.61 3.41
C GLY A 177 -8.29 -11.38 3.03
N SER A 178 -7.21 -11.32 3.83
CA SER A 178 -6.07 -12.24 3.68
C SER A 178 -6.37 -13.61 4.33
N PRO A 179 -5.64 -14.67 3.98
CA PRO A 179 -5.88 -16.02 4.55
C PRO A 179 -5.81 -16.07 6.08
N TYR A 180 -4.87 -15.36 6.68
CA TYR A 180 -4.66 -15.41 8.14
C TYR A 180 -5.93 -15.11 8.97
N PRO A 181 -6.62 -13.96 8.86
CA PRO A 181 -7.81 -13.70 9.66
C PRO A 181 -9.00 -14.61 9.33
N ILE A 182 -9.08 -15.11 8.09
CA ILE A 182 -10.12 -16.05 7.67
C ILE A 182 -9.91 -17.39 8.41
N TRP A 183 -8.70 -17.94 8.35
CA TRP A 183 -8.39 -19.20 8.99
C TRP A 183 -8.37 -19.11 10.52
N LYS A 184 -7.90 -17.98 11.08
CA LYS A 184 -7.98 -17.74 12.52
C LYS A 184 -9.43 -17.82 13.01
N ARG A 185 -10.35 -17.20 12.28
CA ARG A 185 -11.78 -17.26 12.59
C ARG A 185 -12.34 -18.68 12.47
N ALA A 186 -11.97 -19.43 11.42
CA ALA A 186 -12.39 -20.80 11.24
C ALA A 186 -11.92 -21.69 12.41
N ILE A 187 -10.67 -21.53 12.85
CA ILE A 187 -10.11 -22.23 14.02
C ILE A 187 -10.85 -21.86 15.31
N GLU A 188 -11.12 -20.58 15.54
CA GLU A 188 -11.88 -20.11 16.69
C GLU A 188 -13.34 -20.63 16.70
N GLN A 189 -13.92 -20.87 15.52
CA GLN A 189 -15.23 -21.48 15.33
C GLN A 189 -15.21 -23.03 15.36
N GLN A 190 -14.04 -23.63 15.63
CA GLN A 190 -13.84 -25.09 15.69
C GLN A 190 -14.19 -25.81 14.38
N GLU A 191 -13.94 -25.16 13.24
CA GLU A 191 -14.07 -25.82 11.94
C GLU A 191 -13.01 -26.93 11.82
N ASN A 192 -13.39 -28.07 11.26
CA ASN A 192 -12.53 -29.23 11.12
C ASN A 192 -11.62 -29.19 9.89
N THR A 193 -11.76 -28.15 9.05
CA THR A 193 -11.06 -28.05 7.78
C THR A 193 -10.71 -26.60 7.49
N LEU A 194 -9.47 -26.34 7.12
CA LEU A 194 -9.05 -25.08 6.50
C LEU A 194 -9.05 -25.27 4.98
N THR A 195 -9.52 -24.27 4.26
CA THR A 195 -9.56 -24.31 2.79
C THR A 195 -8.46 -23.46 2.18
N ILE A 196 -7.77 -24.01 1.17
CA ILE A 196 -6.86 -23.29 0.28
C ILE A 196 -7.36 -23.43 -1.16
N THR A 197 -7.05 -22.46 -2.00
CA THR A 197 -7.49 -22.50 -3.39
C THR A 197 -6.63 -23.42 -4.26
N ASP A 198 -5.32 -23.45 -4.02
CA ASP A 198 -4.37 -24.29 -4.75
C ASP A 198 -3.06 -24.41 -3.93
N LYS A 199 -2.50 -25.63 -3.83
CA LYS A 199 -1.25 -25.89 -3.09
C LYS A 199 -0.02 -25.23 -3.69
N THR A 200 -0.03 -24.96 -4.99
CA THR A 200 1.08 -24.31 -5.70
C THR A 200 1.01 -22.79 -5.66
N MET A 201 -0.09 -22.24 -5.10
CA MET A 201 -0.31 -20.80 -5.00
C MET A 201 0.76 -20.12 -4.16
N THR A 202 1.32 -19.03 -4.70
CA THR A 202 2.33 -18.23 -4.01
C THR A 202 1.87 -16.81 -3.80
N ARG A 203 2.36 -16.19 -2.74
CA ARG A 203 2.14 -14.77 -2.43
C ARG A 203 3.44 -14.17 -1.92
N PHE A 204 3.55 -12.84 -1.98
CA PHE A 204 4.58 -12.11 -1.26
C PHE A 204 4.17 -11.94 0.21
N ASN A 205 5.15 -11.98 1.10
CA ASN A 205 4.95 -11.72 2.53
C ASN A 205 5.35 -10.29 2.88
N PHE A 206 4.39 -9.50 3.35
CA PHE A 206 4.58 -8.11 3.66
C PHE A 206 3.81 -7.72 4.91
N SER A 207 4.43 -7.01 5.83
CA SER A 207 3.81 -6.53 7.06
C SER A 207 3.32 -5.08 6.91
N MET A 208 2.42 -4.66 7.79
CA MET A 208 1.96 -3.27 7.82
C MET A 208 3.09 -2.28 8.18
N VAL A 209 4.06 -2.71 8.96
CA VAL A 209 5.25 -1.91 9.29
C VAL A 209 6.10 -1.68 8.04
N GLU A 210 6.37 -2.74 7.25
CA GLU A 210 7.10 -2.63 5.98
C GLU A 210 6.37 -1.75 4.98
N ALA A 211 5.02 -1.81 4.94
CA ALA A 211 4.21 -0.93 4.09
C ALA A 211 4.38 0.56 4.45
N VAL A 212 4.39 0.90 5.73
CA VAL A 212 4.67 2.27 6.18
C VAL A 212 6.10 2.68 5.86
N GLN A 213 7.08 1.80 6.08
CA GLN A 213 8.49 2.07 5.75
C GLN A 213 8.68 2.33 4.25
N ALA A 214 7.99 1.59 3.39
CA ALA A 214 8.04 1.82 1.94
C ALA A 214 7.50 3.21 1.54
N VAL A 215 6.43 3.67 2.20
CA VAL A 215 5.89 5.02 1.98
C VAL A 215 6.84 6.10 2.49
N LEU A 216 7.43 5.90 3.67
CA LEU A 216 8.44 6.82 4.21
C LEU A 216 9.66 6.89 3.28
N TYR A 217 10.15 5.75 2.80
CA TYR A 217 11.22 5.69 1.80
C TYR A 217 10.86 6.50 0.53
N ALA A 218 9.66 6.30 -0.02
CA ALA A 218 9.23 7.04 -1.20
C ALA A 218 9.12 8.56 -0.96
N ILE A 219 8.66 9.00 0.22
CA ILE A 219 8.63 10.43 0.58
C ILE A 219 10.04 11.03 0.54
N GLU A 220 11.05 10.29 1.00
CA GLU A 220 12.44 10.76 1.10
C GLU A 220 13.17 10.74 -0.23
N HIS A 221 12.88 9.76 -1.10
CA HIS A 221 13.69 9.45 -2.28
C HIS A 221 13.01 9.77 -3.62
N GLN A 222 11.75 10.24 -3.62
CA GLN A 222 11.08 10.58 -4.87
C GLN A 222 11.63 11.88 -5.49
N LEU A 223 11.73 11.90 -6.79
CA LEU A 223 11.88 13.09 -7.61
C LEU A 223 10.55 13.45 -8.31
N GLY A 224 9.73 12.43 -8.58
CA GLY A 224 8.39 12.49 -9.16
C GLY A 224 8.23 11.63 -10.41
N GLY A 225 7.21 10.79 -10.39
CA GLY A 225 6.88 9.84 -11.47
C GLY A 225 7.31 8.40 -11.21
N GLU A 226 8.09 8.14 -10.16
CA GLU A 226 8.51 6.79 -9.82
C GLU A 226 7.34 5.97 -9.24
N ILE A 227 7.33 4.68 -9.58
CA ILE A 227 6.56 3.66 -8.85
C ILE A 227 7.55 2.84 -8.04
N PHE A 228 7.64 3.07 -6.74
CA PHE A 228 8.50 2.31 -5.84
C PHE A 228 7.87 0.97 -5.51
N VAL A 229 8.68 -0.09 -5.60
CA VAL A 229 8.28 -1.47 -5.33
C VAL A 229 9.24 -2.06 -4.31
N PRO A 230 8.81 -2.35 -3.08
CA PRO A 230 9.66 -2.97 -2.07
C PRO A 230 10.01 -4.41 -2.45
N LYS A 231 11.25 -4.83 -2.14
CA LYS A 231 11.63 -6.23 -2.23
C LYS A 231 11.09 -6.99 -1.02
N CYS A 232 10.36 -8.06 -1.28
CA CYS A 232 9.66 -8.85 -0.27
C CYS A 232 10.03 -10.32 -0.40
N MET A 233 9.87 -11.09 0.67
CA MET A 233 9.95 -12.55 0.60
C MET A 233 8.66 -13.13 0.02
N SER A 234 8.75 -14.27 -0.62
CA SER A 234 7.59 -15.05 -1.07
C SER A 234 7.28 -16.20 -0.13
N TYR A 235 6.04 -16.67 -0.13
CA TYR A 235 5.63 -17.87 0.57
C TYR A 235 4.60 -18.67 -0.24
N ARG A 236 4.52 -19.99 0.00
CA ARG A 236 3.42 -20.80 -0.50
C ARG A 236 2.24 -20.65 0.45
N VAL A 237 1.05 -20.51 -0.09
CA VAL A 237 -0.17 -20.42 0.73
C VAL A 237 -0.38 -21.68 1.56
N ALA A 238 0.04 -22.85 1.03
CA ALA A 238 0.04 -24.12 1.75
C ALA A 238 0.94 -24.08 3.00
N ASP A 239 2.15 -23.47 2.94
CA ASP A 239 3.05 -23.38 4.09
C ASP A 239 2.42 -22.54 5.21
N LEU A 240 1.74 -21.43 4.86
CA LEU A 240 1.00 -20.64 5.84
C LEU A 240 -0.18 -21.44 6.44
N ALA A 241 -0.88 -22.25 5.63
CA ALA A 241 -1.95 -23.10 6.12
C ALA A 241 -1.41 -24.16 7.10
N ASN A 242 -0.26 -24.78 6.80
CA ASN A 242 0.41 -25.71 7.71
C ASN A 242 0.78 -25.05 9.05
N VAL A 243 1.34 -23.86 9.00
CA VAL A 243 1.70 -23.08 10.21
C VAL A 243 0.47 -22.82 11.09
N MET A 244 -0.69 -22.60 10.48
CA MET A 244 -1.92 -22.21 11.20
C MET A 244 -2.79 -23.42 11.59
N SER A 245 -2.72 -24.52 10.87
CA SER A 245 -3.69 -25.63 11.00
C SER A 245 -3.62 -26.35 12.33
N HIS A 246 -2.45 -26.40 12.99
CA HIS A 246 -2.26 -27.16 14.25
C HIS A 246 -2.84 -28.62 14.17
N GLY A 247 -2.76 -29.26 12.99
CA GLY A 247 -3.30 -30.59 12.77
C GLY A 247 -4.73 -30.64 12.19
N ILE A 248 -5.37 -29.51 11.96
CA ILE A 248 -6.63 -29.43 11.23
C ILE A 248 -6.38 -29.79 9.75
N ASN A 249 -7.33 -30.50 9.12
CA ASN A 249 -7.22 -30.86 7.71
C ASN A 249 -7.19 -29.65 6.80
N VAL A 250 -6.39 -29.69 5.73
CA VAL A 250 -6.29 -28.62 4.72
C VAL A 250 -6.76 -29.16 3.38
N GLU A 251 -7.84 -28.56 2.84
CA GLU A 251 -8.48 -29.00 1.59
C GLU A 251 -8.33 -27.97 0.48
N GLU A 252 -8.13 -28.44 -0.76
CA GLU A 252 -8.12 -27.61 -1.96
C GLU A 252 -9.53 -27.42 -2.51
N THR A 253 -9.89 -26.15 -2.80
CA THR A 253 -11.21 -25.79 -3.35
C THR A 253 -11.18 -25.40 -4.82
N GLY A 254 -9.99 -25.26 -5.42
CA GLY A 254 -9.79 -24.73 -6.76
C GLY A 254 -9.77 -23.19 -6.81
N LEU A 255 -9.21 -22.66 -7.89
CA LEU A 255 -9.07 -21.20 -8.10
C LEU A 255 -10.44 -20.53 -8.23
N ARG A 256 -10.59 -19.39 -7.60
CA ARG A 256 -11.75 -18.54 -7.78
C ARG A 256 -11.69 -17.82 -9.13
N PRO A 257 -12.84 -17.40 -9.69
CA PRO A 257 -12.83 -16.58 -10.90
C PRO A 257 -11.93 -15.35 -10.75
N ASN A 258 -11.07 -15.11 -11.73
CA ASN A 258 -10.12 -13.98 -11.77
C ASN A 258 -9.06 -13.98 -10.66
N GLU A 259 -8.91 -15.06 -9.89
CA GLU A 259 -7.84 -15.22 -8.91
C GLU A 259 -6.53 -15.63 -9.59
N LYS A 260 -5.44 -14.95 -9.26
CA LYS A 260 -4.12 -15.30 -9.77
C LYS A 260 -3.48 -16.41 -8.93
N LEU A 261 -2.89 -17.39 -9.58
CA LEU A 261 -2.10 -18.43 -8.91
C LEU A 261 -0.85 -17.82 -8.24
N HIS A 262 -0.20 -16.90 -8.93
CA HIS A 262 0.96 -16.15 -8.46
C HIS A 262 0.71 -14.65 -8.62
N GLU A 263 1.36 -13.84 -7.82
CA GLU A 263 1.26 -12.38 -7.90
C GLU A 263 2.54 -11.77 -8.44
N ASP A 264 2.37 -10.74 -9.26
CA ASP A 264 3.47 -9.97 -9.83
C ASP A 264 3.43 -8.53 -9.32
N LEU A 265 4.58 -7.95 -9.09
CA LEU A 265 4.76 -6.55 -8.72
C LEU A 265 5.39 -5.73 -9.86
N ILE A 266 6.18 -6.37 -10.72
CA ILE A 266 6.77 -5.75 -11.91
C ILE A 266 6.61 -6.74 -13.07
N MET A 267 6.04 -6.26 -14.17
CA MET A 267 5.88 -7.04 -15.39
C MET A 267 7.10 -6.89 -16.31
N ASN A 268 7.27 -7.84 -17.20
CA ASN A 268 8.30 -7.75 -18.25
C ASN A 268 8.20 -6.44 -19.06
N ALA A 269 6.97 -5.97 -19.33
CA ALA A 269 6.76 -4.70 -20.01
C ALA A 269 7.31 -3.47 -19.28
N ASP A 270 7.44 -3.54 -17.95
CA ASP A 270 8.00 -2.47 -17.11
C ASP A 270 9.53 -2.61 -16.96
N ALA A 271 10.13 -3.73 -17.36
CA ALA A 271 11.54 -4.07 -17.09
C ALA A 271 12.52 -3.01 -17.63
N GLN A 272 12.30 -2.54 -18.87
CA GLN A 272 13.17 -1.53 -19.49
C GLN A 272 13.21 -0.19 -18.75
N ASP A 273 12.17 0.09 -17.92
CA ASP A 273 12.05 1.31 -17.14
C ASP A 273 12.30 1.07 -15.64
N THR A 274 12.66 -0.16 -15.28
CA THR A 274 12.89 -0.55 -13.88
C THR A 274 14.38 -0.47 -13.51
N ILE A 275 14.63 0.19 -12.38
CA ILE A 275 15.95 0.24 -11.73
C ILE A 275 15.92 -0.45 -10.37
N ASP A 276 17.02 -1.08 -10.02
CA ASP A 276 17.28 -1.72 -8.73
C ASP A 276 17.96 -0.74 -7.78
N LEU A 277 17.34 -0.46 -6.65
CA LEU A 277 17.80 0.44 -5.59
C LEU A 277 18.28 -0.32 -4.34
N GLY A 278 18.61 -1.60 -4.45
CA GLY A 278 19.01 -2.44 -3.34
C GLY A 278 17.80 -3.05 -2.61
N HIS A 279 17.17 -2.34 -1.70
CA HIS A 279 15.97 -2.82 -0.97
C HIS A 279 14.64 -2.57 -1.69
N TYR A 280 14.67 -1.75 -2.73
CA TYR A 280 13.52 -1.41 -3.57
C TYR A 280 13.86 -1.55 -5.05
N TYR A 281 12.83 -1.70 -5.86
CA TYR A 281 12.87 -1.34 -7.27
C TYR A 281 12.13 -0.02 -7.46
N ALA A 282 12.47 0.72 -8.51
CA ALA A 282 11.67 1.83 -8.98
C ALA A 282 11.38 1.68 -10.48
N ILE A 283 10.11 1.74 -10.85
CA ILE A 283 9.70 1.83 -12.24
C ILE A 283 9.66 3.32 -12.59
N LEU A 284 10.52 3.75 -13.48
CA LEU A 284 10.59 5.13 -13.95
C LEU A 284 9.46 5.42 -14.95
N PRO A 285 9.00 6.66 -15.06
CA PRO A 285 8.01 7.02 -16.06
C PRO A 285 8.57 6.82 -17.47
N ALA A 286 7.79 6.16 -18.34
CA ALA A 286 8.16 5.92 -19.74
C ALA A 286 8.25 7.23 -20.58
N VAL A 287 7.58 8.29 -20.11
CA VAL A 287 7.59 9.63 -20.72
C VAL A 287 8.22 10.60 -19.71
N ALA A 288 9.15 11.41 -20.18
CA ALA A 288 9.70 12.48 -19.36
C ALA A 288 8.64 13.56 -19.13
N TYR A 289 8.26 13.74 -17.87
CA TYR A 289 7.32 14.78 -17.45
C TYR A 289 8.07 16.01 -16.92
N LYS A 290 8.27 16.06 -15.62
CA LYS A 290 8.97 17.17 -14.94
C LYS A 290 10.48 17.00 -15.00
N HIS A 291 10.98 15.76 -14.95
CA HIS A 291 12.38 15.40 -14.93
C HIS A 291 12.69 14.47 -16.10
N THR A 292 13.88 14.61 -16.70
CA THR A 292 14.33 13.68 -17.73
C THR A 292 14.70 12.32 -17.11
N ARG A 293 14.74 11.28 -17.94
CA ARG A 293 15.15 9.94 -17.51
C ARG A 293 16.55 9.95 -16.88
N GLU A 294 17.48 10.72 -17.45
CA GLU A 294 18.84 10.87 -16.95
C GLU A 294 18.87 11.54 -15.57
N GLN A 295 18.01 12.54 -15.34
CA GLN A 295 17.87 13.18 -14.02
C GLN A 295 17.33 12.22 -12.97
N LEU A 296 16.32 11.40 -13.33
CA LEU A 296 15.75 10.39 -12.44
C LEU A 296 16.81 9.32 -12.08
N ILE A 297 17.59 8.84 -13.06
CA ILE A 297 18.66 7.87 -12.83
C ILE A 297 19.77 8.49 -11.96
N ALA A 298 20.20 9.72 -12.26
CA ALA A 298 21.24 10.40 -11.49
C ALA A 298 20.81 10.71 -10.05
N HIS A 299 19.52 10.94 -9.81
CA HIS A 299 18.99 11.11 -8.46
C HIS A 299 19.14 9.84 -7.60
N HIS A 300 19.12 8.69 -8.24
CA HIS A 300 19.27 7.38 -7.60
C HIS A 300 20.69 6.81 -7.87
N ASP A 301 21.72 7.46 -7.34
CA ASP A 301 23.16 7.25 -7.63
C ASP A 301 23.66 5.79 -7.71
N THR A 302 23.04 4.87 -6.96
CA THR A 302 23.44 3.44 -6.93
C THR A 302 22.60 2.57 -7.85
N ALA A 303 21.67 3.17 -8.61
CA ALA A 303 20.69 2.45 -9.41
C ALA A 303 21.33 1.67 -10.57
N LYS A 304 20.88 0.44 -10.76
CA LYS A 304 21.19 -0.38 -11.93
C LYS A 304 19.91 -0.81 -12.61
N PHE A 305 19.88 -0.78 -13.95
CA PHE A 305 18.75 -1.36 -14.67
C PHE A 305 18.66 -2.87 -14.42
N VAL A 306 17.43 -3.36 -14.26
CA VAL A 306 17.17 -4.80 -14.23
C VAL A 306 17.35 -5.42 -15.63
N PRO A 307 17.53 -6.76 -15.76
CA PRO A 307 17.52 -7.44 -17.05
C PRO A 307 16.27 -7.14 -17.88
N LYS A 308 16.37 -7.14 -19.20
CA LYS A 308 15.26 -6.80 -20.12
C LYS A 308 14.06 -7.74 -20.04
N ASP A 309 14.30 -8.99 -19.60
CA ASP A 309 13.30 -10.04 -19.41
C ASP A 309 12.85 -10.16 -17.95
N PHE A 310 13.19 -9.19 -17.13
CA PHE A 310 12.91 -9.22 -15.69
C PHE A 310 11.40 -9.18 -15.42
N VAL A 311 11.00 -10.06 -14.51
CA VAL A 311 9.65 -10.08 -13.89
C VAL A 311 9.83 -10.25 -12.39
N TYR A 312 9.24 -9.37 -11.59
CA TYR A 312 9.22 -9.55 -10.15
C TYR A 312 7.93 -10.24 -9.73
N SER A 313 7.99 -11.56 -9.61
CA SER A 313 6.87 -12.46 -9.36
C SER A 313 7.06 -13.23 -8.06
N SER A 314 5.97 -13.47 -7.34
CA SER A 314 5.97 -14.34 -6.15
C SER A 314 6.36 -15.79 -6.45
N LYS A 315 6.24 -16.22 -7.73
CA LYS A 315 6.62 -17.57 -8.19
C LYS A 315 8.13 -17.74 -8.31
N SER A 316 8.81 -16.73 -8.87
CA SER A 316 10.23 -16.78 -9.25
C SER A 316 11.12 -15.91 -8.37
N ASN A 317 10.64 -15.52 -7.21
CA ASN A 317 11.41 -14.73 -6.25
C ASN A 317 12.61 -15.53 -5.70
N GLU A 318 13.72 -14.85 -5.45
CA GLU A 318 14.93 -15.45 -4.87
C GLU A 318 14.78 -15.71 -3.37
N PHE A 319 13.94 -14.93 -2.67
CA PHE A 319 13.79 -14.97 -1.21
C PHE A 319 12.45 -15.60 -0.82
N TRP A 320 12.53 -16.67 -0.02
CA TRP A 320 11.37 -17.43 0.42
C TRP A 320 11.28 -17.51 1.94
N GLU A 321 10.06 -17.40 2.44
CA GLU A 321 9.76 -17.72 3.83
C GLU A 321 9.80 -19.22 4.05
N THR A 322 10.26 -19.60 5.23
CA THR A 322 10.06 -20.93 5.80
C THR A 322 8.86 -20.92 6.75
N GLU A 323 8.34 -22.08 7.16
CA GLU A 323 7.29 -22.14 8.17
C GLU A 323 7.70 -21.44 9.48
N ASP A 324 8.97 -21.60 9.90
CA ASP A 324 9.51 -20.91 11.09
C ASP A 324 9.54 -19.39 10.95
N SER A 325 9.95 -18.90 9.79
CA SER A 325 9.96 -17.44 9.54
C SER A 325 8.57 -16.86 9.42
N LEU A 326 7.60 -17.59 8.82
CA LEU A 326 6.18 -17.23 8.80
C LEU A 326 5.62 -17.15 10.22
N ARG A 327 5.90 -18.16 11.06
CA ARG A 327 5.51 -18.20 12.46
C ARG A 327 6.07 -17.00 13.24
N ALA A 328 7.36 -16.72 13.06
CA ALA A 328 8.02 -15.58 13.69
C ALA A 328 7.41 -14.23 13.26
N LYS A 329 7.09 -14.06 11.97
CA LYS A 329 6.42 -12.84 11.46
C LYS A 329 5.00 -12.68 12.01
N ILE A 330 4.23 -13.76 12.08
CA ILE A 330 2.88 -13.74 12.68
C ILE A 330 2.97 -13.27 14.13
N LYS A 331 3.84 -13.87 14.94
CA LYS A 331 4.07 -13.47 16.34
C LYS A 331 4.47 -12.01 16.47
N ARG A 332 5.39 -11.57 15.63
CA ARG A 332 5.96 -10.21 15.73
C ARG A 332 4.99 -9.12 15.31
N TYR A 333 4.19 -9.34 14.27
CA TYR A 333 3.46 -8.26 13.59
C TYR A 333 1.94 -8.38 13.65
N ILE A 334 1.40 -9.58 13.98
CA ILE A 334 -0.03 -9.84 13.87
C ILE A 334 -0.61 -10.29 15.22
N ASP A 335 -0.08 -11.37 15.79
CA ASP A 335 -0.59 -11.98 17.01
C ASP A 335 0.57 -12.42 17.92
N PRO A 336 0.94 -11.61 18.90
CA PRO A 336 2.03 -11.96 19.85
C PRO A 336 1.80 -13.26 20.60
N ASN A 337 0.54 -13.70 20.73
CA ASN A 337 0.14 -14.92 21.41
C ASN A 337 -0.04 -16.12 20.46
N PHE A 338 0.32 -15.98 19.20
CA PHE A 338 0.33 -17.09 18.25
C PHE A 338 1.20 -18.22 18.82
N ASP A 339 0.78 -19.46 18.81
CA ASP A 339 1.36 -20.68 19.45
C ASP A 339 1.12 -20.85 20.98
N LEU A 340 0.62 -19.87 21.72
CA LEU A 340 0.30 -20.08 23.14
C LEU A 340 -1.11 -20.67 23.34
N LYS A 341 -1.86 -20.83 22.25
CA LYS A 341 -3.21 -21.42 22.23
C LYS A 341 -3.18 -22.82 21.59
N SER A 342 -2.35 -23.70 22.12
CA SER A 342 -2.40 -25.15 21.86
C SER A 342 -3.16 -25.86 22.98
#